data_2e342a7d46296cfb230f4b0463973880
#
_entry.id   2e342a7d46296cfb230f4b0463973880
#
_cell.length_a   1.000
_cell.length_b   1.000
_cell.length_c   1.000
_cell.angle_alpha   90.00
_cell.angle_beta   90.00
_cell.angle_gamma   90.00
#
_symmetry.space_group_name_H-M   'P 1'
#
loop_
_entity.id
_entity.type
_entity.pdbx_description
1 polymer ?
#
loop_
_entity_poly.entity_id
_entity_poly.type
_entity_poly.pdbx_seq_one_letter_code
_entity_poly.pdbx_strand_id
1 'polypeptide(L)'
;MERLTSNKPVADMMPMIELAHNSCYIDEKHNARYRDYEQDIDSRQLVRKLVKDMCDEDLFYMSDERFDQYMTEMLTVGVTDTIGLLAVFYRNLWATAELREKLKEYEDLEEQSMIIKLPCKVGDTVWNYSYFGLKKYKVKYIGFDKNGLLYFDCDNGITYGFRCYLQDFKDKVFATKSKAEAKLKEWRGEKND
;
A
#
# COMPACT_ATOMS: atom_id res chain seq x y z
N MET A 1 -4.95 -9.67 0.92
CA MET A 1 -3.46 -9.49 0.83
C MET A 1 -2.91 -9.91 2.19
N GLU A 2 -1.70 -10.44 2.28
CA GLU A 2 -1.10 -10.71 3.59
C GLU A 2 -0.84 -9.37 4.29
N ARG A 3 -1.21 -9.27 5.58
CA ARG A 3 -1.04 -8.06 6.37
C ARG A 3 0.44 -7.81 6.67
N LEU A 4 0.93 -6.62 6.42
CA LEU A 4 2.32 -6.21 6.66
C LEU A 4 2.49 -5.47 8.00
N THR A 5 1.45 -4.73 8.44
CA THR A 5 1.53 -4.00 9.69
C THR A 5 1.12 -4.87 10.88
N SER A 6 1.81 -4.72 12.00
CA SER A 6 1.56 -5.47 13.22
C SER A 6 1.65 -4.56 14.45
N ASN A 7 0.79 -4.81 15.44
CA ASN A 7 0.87 -4.19 16.76
C ASN A 7 1.48 -5.15 17.81
N LYS A 8 1.98 -6.32 17.39
CA LYS A 8 2.65 -7.26 18.30
C LYS A 8 3.84 -6.60 19.00
N PRO A 9 4.22 -7.07 20.19
CA PRO A 9 5.51 -6.71 20.79
C PRO A 9 6.66 -7.07 19.85
N VAL A 10 7.71 -6.26 19.84
CA VAL A 10 8.87 -6.48 18.95
C VAL A 10 9.49 -7.87 19.15
N ALA A 11 9.52 -8.38 20.38
CA ALA A 11 10.02 -9.72 20.70
C ALA A 11 9.29 -10.86 19.95
N ASP A 12 8.04 -10.61 19.54
CA ASP A 12 7.20 -11.58 18.83
C ASP A 12 7.24 -11.36 17.29
N MET A 13 8.01 -10.37 16.82
CA MET A 13 8.16 -10.07 15.39
C MET A 13 9.27 -10.90 14.78
N MET A 14 8.91 -11.93 14.06
CA MET A 14 9.81 -12.79 13.29
C MET A 14 9.16 -13.07 11.93
N PRO A 15 9.85 -12.96 10.82
CA PRO A 15 11.30 -12.69 10.62
C PRO A 15 11.65 -11.18 10.62
N MET A 16 12.91 -10.86 10.37
CA MET A 16 13.44 -9.49 10.28
C MET A 16 12.61 -8.54 9.40
N ILE A 17 11.96 -9.05 8.37
CA ILE A 17 11.11 -8.26 7.47
C ILE A 17 9.85 -7.73 8.19
N GLU A 18 9.29 -8.49 9.12
CA GLU A 18 8.15 -8.04 9.94
C GLU A 18 8.60 -6.88 10.85
N LEU A 19 9.78 -6.98 11.45
CA LEU A 19 10.35 -5.88 12.23
C LEU A 19 10.62 -4.65 11.36
N ALA A 20 11.17 -4.82 10.15
CA ALA A 20 11.46 -3.71 9.24
C ALA A 20 10.21 -2.90 8.88
N HIS A 21 9.06 -3.55 8.68
CA HIS A 21 7.79 -2.88 8.40
C HIS A 21 7.17 -2.21 9.63
N ASN A 22 7.62 -2.57 10.85
CA ASN A 22 6.97 -2.17 12.09
C ASN A 22 7.91 -1.46 13.08
N SER A 23 9.17 -1.23 12.71
CA SER A 23 10.14 -0.54 13.56
C SER A 23 9.85 0.96 13.75
N CYS A 24 9.22 1.60 12.77
CA CYS A 24 8.80 3.00 12.89
C CYS A 24 7.27 3.07 12.95
N TYR A 25 6.74 3.90 13.86
CA TYR A 25 5.30 4.09 14.01
C TYR A 25 4.99 5.47 14.58
N ILE A 26 3.74 5.92 14.46
CA ILE A 26 3.25 7.15 15.08
C ILE A 26 2.58 6.81 16.42
N ASP A 27 2.95 7.50 17.48
CA ASP A 27 2.35 7.32 18.80
C ASP A 27 1.03 8.12 18.96
N GLU A 28 0.37 7.95 20.10
CA GLU A 28 -0.88 8.63 20.41
C GLU A 28 -0.75 10.18 20.49
N LYS A 29 0.49 10.68 20.66
CA LYS A 29 0.81 12.12 20.66
C LYS A 29 1.22 12.63 19.29
N HIS A 30 1.09 11.81 18.25
CA HIS A 30 1.49 12.10 16.87
C HIS A 30 3.01 12.32 16.69
N ASN A 31 3.84 11.67 17.51
CA ASN A 31 5.28 11.65 17.33
C ASN A 31 5.73 10.38 16.62
N ALA A 32 6.71 10.51 15.74
CA ALA A 32 7.36 9.36 15.15
C ALA A 32 8.26 8.67 16.19
N ARG A 33 8.10 7.38 16.33
CA ARG A 33 8.87 6.55 17.24
C ARG A 33 9.63 5.49 16.46
N TYR A 34 10.77 5.09 17.01
CA TYR A 34 11.55 3.94 16.56
C TYR A 34 11.57 2.88 17.65
N ARG A 35 11.38 1.62 17.27
CA ARG A 35 11.47 0.48 18.17
C ARG A 35 12.25 -0.66 17.53
N ASP A 36 13.03 -1.35 18.36
CA ASP A 36 13.71 -2.59 18.06
C ASP A 36 13.74 -3.50 19.30
N TYR A 37 14.57 -4.54 19.32
CA TYR A 37 14.67 -5.48 20.45
C TYR A 37 15.22 -4.85 21.74
N GLU A 38 15.89 -3.71 21.66
CA GLU A 38 16.56 -3.06 22.77
C GLU A 38 15.81 -1.82 23.27
N GLN A 39 15.07 -1.15 22.40
CA GLN A 39 14.50 0.15 22.73
C GLN A 39 13.18 0.45 21.99
N ASP A 40 12.40 1.33 22.60
CA ASP A 40 11.28 2.04 21.99
C ASP A 40 11.43 3.51 22.36
N ILE A 41 11.83 4.33 21.40
CA ILE A 41 12.31 5.69 21.66
C ILE A 41 11.67 6.68 20.67
N ASP A 42 11.38 7.91 21.13
CA ASP A 42 11.02 9.01 20.25
C ASP A 42 12.12 9.29 19.23
N SER A 43 11.78 9.54 17.96
CA SER A 43 12.74 9.71 16.88
C SER A 43 13.63 10.93 17.06
N ARG A 44 13.13 12.02 17.67
CA ARG A 44 13.93 13.20 17.99
C ARG A 44 14.98 12.87 19.06
N GLN A 45 14.56 12.13 20.09
CA GLN A 45 15.49 11.73 21.15
C GLN A 45 16.56 10.77 20.63
N LEU A 46 16.19 9.82 19.76
CA LEU A 46 17.13 8.91 19.14
C LEU A 46 18.19 9.71 18.35
N VAL A 47 17.74 10.62 17.49
CA VAL A 47 18.66 11.36 16.63
C VAL A 47 19.52 12.35 17.42
N ARG A 48 18.99 13.01 18.48
CA ARG A 48 19.79 13.83 19.39
C ARG A 48 20.93 13.03 20.04
N LYS A 49 20.62 11.78 20.47
CA LYS A 49 21.67 10.88 20.99
C LYS A 49 22.73 10.57 19.95
N LEU A 50 22.31 10.21 18.73
CA LEU A 50 23.23 9.90 17.64
C LEU A 50 24.09 11.11 17.25
N VAL A 51 23.53 12.32 17.20
CA VAL A 51 24.29 13.55 16.93
C VAL A 51 25.32 13.78 18.03
N LYS A 52 24.95 13.62 19.29
CA LYS A 52 25.89 13.75 20.41
C LYS A 52 27.02 12.74 20.34
N ASP A 53 26.70 11.49 20.05
CA ASP A 53 27.69 10.40 20.03
C ASP A 53 28.61 10.43 18.81
N MET A 54 28.12 10.89 17.66
CA MET A 54 28.85 10.82 16.39
C MET A 54 29.45 12.15 15.95
N CYS A 55 28.84 13.27 16.35
CA CYS A 55 29.28 14.62 15.95
C CYS A 55 29.81 15.44 17.12
N ASP A 56 29.80 14.95 18.36
CA ASP A 56 30.17 15.68 19.60
C ASP A 56 29.38 16.98 19.80
N GLU A 57 28.10 17.00 19.30
CA GLU A 57 27.20 18.14 19.38
C GLU A 57 26.00 17.83 20.25
N ASP A 58 25.76 18.60 21.30
CA ASP A 58 24.62 18.40 22.19
C ASP A 58 23.41 19.25 21.75
N LEU A 59 22.39 18.61 21.20
CA LEU A 59 21.15 19.25 20.74
C LEU A 59 19.97 19.11 21.71
N PHE A 60 20.20 18.57 22.93
CA PHE A 60 19.12 18.38 23.91
C PHE A 60 18.55 19.69 24.49
N TYR A 61 19.26 20.80 24.35
CA TYR A 61 18.78 22.12 24.76
C TYR A 61 17.74 22.74 23.81
N MET A 62 17.62 22.21 22.58
CA MET A 62 16.66 22.74 21.60
C MET A 62 15.24 22.25 21.90
N SER A 63 14.24 23.11 21.67
CA SER A 63 12.85 22.66 21.58
C SER A 63 12.68 21.69 20.39
N ASP A 64 11.60 20.93 20.38
CA ASP A 64 11.34 19.98 19.29
C ASP A 64 11.16 20.68 17.94
N GLU A 65 10.47 21.81 17.90
CA GLU A 65 10.30 22.61 16.68
C GLU A 65 11.62 23.15 16.15
N ARG A 66 12.51 23.62 17.04
CA ARG A 66 13.82 24.11 16.63
C ARG A 66 14.72 22.98 16.18
N PHE A 67 14.64 21.83 16.80
CA PHE A 67 15.35 20.63 16.38
C PHE A 67 14.89 20.17 14.98
N ASP A 68 13.58 20.11 14.74
CA ASP A 68 13.01 19.72 13.43
C ASP A 68 13.47 20.69 12.32
N GLN A 69 13.48 22.00 12.62
CA GLN A 69 14.00 23.00 11.70
C GLN A 69 15.49 22.80 11.44
N TYR A 70 16.30 22.61 12.47
CA TYR A 70 17.74 22.37 12.37
C TYR A 70 18.04 21.14 11.51
N MET A 71 17.38 20.01 11.77
CA MET A 71 17.57 18.82 10.96
C MET A 71 17.13 19.02 9.49
N THR A 72 16.13 19.84 9.25
CA THR A 72 15.71 20.21 7.88
C THR A 72 16.79 21.05 7.18
N GLU A 73 17.39 22.00 7.87
CA GLU A 73 18.53 22.81 7.37
C GLU A 73 19.73 21.89 7.04
N MET A 74 20.01 20.90 7.88
CA MET A 74 21.13 19.97 7.69
C MET A 74 20.96 19.03 6.49
N LEU A 75 19.76 18.84 5.95
CA LEU A 75 19.57 18.12 4.68
C LEU A 75 20.34 18.74 3.51
N THR A 76 20.65 20.05 3.57
CA THR A 76 21.40 20.75 2.52
C THR A 76 22.90 20.45 2.55
N VAL A 77 23.44 19.96 3.66
CA VAL A 77 24.86 19.61 3.82
C VAL A 77 25.23 18.34 3.04
N GLY A 78 24.25 17.43 2.88
CA GLY A 78 24.40 16.22 2.07
C GLY A 78 24.86 14.99 2.88
N VAL A 79 24.73 13.83 2.25
CA VAL A 79 24.95 12.52 2.91
C VAL A 79 26.43 12.15 3.14
N THR A 80 27.36 12.93 2.63
CA THR A 80 28.80 12.75 2.86
C THR A 80 29.24 13.31 4.21
N ASP A 81 28.44 14.16 4.80
CA ASP A 81 28.63 14.70 6.14
C ASP A 81 27.77 13.91 7.14
N THR A 82 28.32 13.66 8.35
CA THR A 82 27.64 12.86 9.36
C THR A 82 26.32 13.48 9.81
N ILE A 83 26.28 14.80 10.03
CA ILE A 83 25.03 15.47 10.44
C ILE A 83 23.99 15.47 9.32
N GLY A 84 24.42 15.65 8.06
CA GLY A 84 23.55 15.55 6.90
C GLY A 84 22.98 14.14 6.72
N LEU A 85 23.79 13.10 6.96
CA LEU A 85 23.32 11.70 6.96
C LEU A 85 22.31 11.45 8.06
N LEU A 86 22.53 11.95 9.28
CA LEU A 86 21.59 11.85 10.39
C LEU A 86 20.30 12.62 10.12
N ALA A 87 20.37 13.75 9.41
CA ALA A 87 19.17 14.47 8.96
C ALA A 87 18.33 13.65 7.97
N VAL A 88 18.99 12.98 7.01
CA VAL A 88 18.31 12.04 6.09
C VAL A 88 17.70 10.87 6.85
N PHE A 89 18.43 10.30 7.81
CA PHE A 89 17.91 9.22 8.67
C PHE A 89 16.67 9.68 9.45
N TYR A 90 16.74 10.84 10.10
CA TYR A 90 15.61 11.43 10.83
C TYR A 90 14.36 11.60 9.97
N ARG A 91 14.51 12.19 8.78
CA ARG A 91 13.43 12.34 7.81
C ARG A 91 12.81 10.97 7.44
N ASN A 92 13.66 9.95 7.26
CA ASN A 92 13.18 8.62 6.90
C ASN A 92 12.45 7.92 8.05
N LEU A 93 12.83 8.14 9.30
CA LEU A 93 12.06 7.65 10.45
C LEU A 93 10.62 8.17 10.42
N TRP A 94 10.43 9.48 10.21
CA TRP A 94 9.12 10.11 10.08
C TRP A 94 8.34 9.57 8.88
N ALA A 95 8.96 9.57 7.70
CA ALA A 95 8.30 9.10 6.49
C ALA A 95 7.85 7.63 6.60
N THR A 96 8.69 6.77 7.19
CA THR A 96 8.36 5.36 7.39
C THR A 96 7.22 5.19 8.40
N ALA A 97 7.24 5.95 9.49
CA ALA A 97 6.18 5.92 10.49
C ALA A 97 4.82 6.34 9.90
N GLU A 98 4.78 7.44 9.13
CA GLU A 98 3.55 7.90 8.45
C GLU A 98 3.05 6.89 7.41
N LEU A 99 3.95 6.31 6.61
CA LEU A 99 3.59 5.30 5.62
C LEU A 99 3.01 4.05 6.28
N ARG A 100 3.59 3.62 7.40
CA ARG A 100 3.08 2.50 8.17
C ARG A 100 1.67 2.75 8.70
N GLU A 101 1.39 3.94 9.25
CA GLU A 101 0.04 4.26 9.74
C GLU A 101 -0.99 4.26 8.59
N LYS A 102 -0.66 4.84 7.45
CA LYS A 102 -1.53 4.79 6.27
C LYS A 102 -1.74 3.36 5.78
N LEU A 103 -0.67 2.55 5.73
CA LEU A 103 -0.79 1.15 5.33
C LEU A 103 -1.70 0.38 6.29
N LYS A 104 -1.52 0.59 7.60
CA LYS A 104 -2.38 -0.02 8.62
C LYS A 104 -3.85 0.36 8.43
N GLU A 105 -4.14 1.64 8.18
CA GLU A 105 -5.50 2.10 7.89
C GLU A 105 -6.11 1.34 6.69
N TYR A 106 -5.36 1.21 5.59
CA TYR A 106 -5.82 0.45 4.42
C TYR A 106 -6.04 -1.04 4.71
N GLU A 107 -5.14 -1.66 5.48
CA GLU A 107 -5.27 -3.07 5.87
C GLU A 107 -6.47 -3.29 6.79
N ASP A 108 -6.71 -2.39 7.74
CA ASP A 108 -7.87 -2.43 8.63
C ASP A 108 -9.18 -2.27 7.84
N LEU A 109 -9.24 -1.39 6.84
CA LEU A 109 -10.40 -1.23 5.95
C LEU A 109 -10.62 -2.45 5.05
N GLU A 110 -9.53 -3.10 4.56
CA GLU A 110 -9.62 -4.34 3.78
C GLU A 110 -10.16 -5.49 4.64
N GLU A 111 -9.69 -5.66 5.88
CA GLU A 111 -10.17 -6.67 6.82
C GLU A 111 -11.65 -6.47 7.20
N GLN A 112 -12.08 -5.22 7.33
CA GLN A 112 -13.48 -4.87 7.59
C GLN A 112 -14.36 -4.97 6.32
N SER A 113 -13.81 -5.38 5.18
CA SER A 113 -14.51 -5.40 3.89
C SER A 113 -15.07 -4.05 3.45
N MET A 114 -14.48 -2.95 3.94
CA MET A 114 -14.86 -1.58 3.57
C MET A 114 -14.17 -1.10 2.28
N ILE A 115 -13.18 -1.84 1.80
CA ILE A 115 -12.50 -1.59 0.52
C ILE A 115 -12.88 -2.68 -0.48
N ILE A 116 -13.39 -2.28 -1.63
CA ILE A 116 -13.68 -3.17 -2.75
C ILE A 116 -12.61 -2.98 -3.81
N LYS A 117 -11.82 -4.03 -4.07
CA LYS A 117 -10.84 -4.02 -5.16
C LYS A 117 -11.54 -4.21 -6.50
N LEU A 118 -11.65 -3.15 -7.26
CA LEU A 118 -12.26 -3.20 -8.60
C LEU A 118 -11.32 -3.92 -9.58
N PRO A 119 -11.83 -4.88 -10.36
CA PRO A 119 -11.05 -5.57 -11.40
C PRO A 119 -10.75 -4.68 -12.62
N CYS A 120 -11.52 -3.60 -12.79
CA CYS A 120 -11.39 -2.63 -13.87
C CYS A 120 -12.10 -1.32 -13.50
N LYS A 121 -11.86 -0.26 -14.26
CA LYS A 121 -12.50 1.07 -14.12
C LYS A 121 -13.38 1.39 -15.33
N VAL A 122 -14.19 2.40 -15.21
CA VAL A 122 -14.99 2.95 -16.34
C VAL A 122 -14.05 3.35 -17.47
N GLY A 123 -14.37 2.93 -18.68
CA GLY A 123 -13.55 3.13 -19.89
C GLY A 123 -12.61 1.98 -20.20
N ASP A 124 -12.33 1.09 -19.24
CA ASP A 124 -11.50 -0.10 -19.49
C ASP A 124 -12.18 -1.08 -20.44
N THR A 125 -11.35 -1.88 -21.08
CA THR A 125 -11.79 -2.99 -21.92
C THR A 125 -11.85 -4.26 -21.10
N VAL A 126 -12.98 -4.98 -21.19
CA VAL A 126 -13.18 -6.31 -20.65
C VAL A 126 -13.52 -7.29 -21.76
N TRP A 127 -13.25 -8.56 -21.50
CA TRP A 127 -13.43 -9.63 -22.43
C TRP A 127 -14.39 -10.67 -21.86
N ASN A 128 -15.34 -11.10 -22.67
CA ASN A 128 -16.23 -12.22 -22.36
C ASN A 128 -16.09 -13.26 -23.47
N TYR A 129 -16.21 -14.54 -23.13
CA TYR A 129 -16.23 -15.61 -24.10
C TYR A 129 -17.61 -16.26 -24.21
N SER A 130 -17.92 -16.75 -25.40
CA SER A 130 -19.13 -17.47 -25.70
C SER A 130 -18.81 -18.61 -26.67
N TYR A 131 -19.79 -19.41 -27.03
CA TYR A 131 -19.68 -20.44 -28.07
C TYR A 131 -19.10 -19.88 -29.37
N PHE A 132 -19.41 -18.63 -29.72
CA PHE A 132 -18.93 -17.95 -30.93
C PHE A 132 -17.55 -17.27 -30.77
N GLY A 133 -16.87 -17.47 -29.66
CA GLY A 133 -15.53 -16.94 -29.41
C GLY A 133 -15.52 -15.77 -28.42
N LEU A 134 -14.42 -15.01 -28.45
CA LEU A 134 -14.19 -13.86 -27.59
C LEU A 134 -14.90 -12.63 -28.10
N LYS A 135 -15.53 -11.91 -27.19
CA LYS A 135 -16.12 -10.60 -27.45
C LYS A 135 -15.47 -9.54 -26.53
N LYS A 136 -15.21 -8.38 -27.11
CA LYS A 136 -14.65 -7.21 -26.47
C LYS A 136 -15.73 -6.24 -26.09
N TYR A 137 -15.70 -5.72 -24.86
CA TYR A 137 -16.64 -4.74 -24.33
C TYR A 137 -15.89 -3.61 -23.62
N LYS A 138 -16.51 -2.44 -23.56
CA LYS A 138 -16.05 -1.30 -22.78
C LYS A 138 -16.92 -1.12 -21.56
N VAL A 139 -16.32 -0.99 -20.38
CA VAL A 139 -17.04 -0.67 -19.15
C VAL A 139 -17.59 0.74 -19.26
N LYS A 140 -18.89 0.90 -19.16
CA LYS A 140 -19.59 2.18 -19.27
C LYS A 140 -19.98 2.75 -17.91
N TYR A 141 -20.33 1.86 -16.99
CA TYR A 141 -20.79 2.25 -15.68
C TYR A 141 -20.41 1.18 -14.64
N ILE A 142 -20.17 1.63 -13.42
CA ILE A 142 -19.95 0.77 -12.23
C ILE A 142 -20.87 1.30 -11.13
N GLY A 143 -21.62 0.42 -10.49
CA GLY A 143 -22.55 0.81 -9.43
C GLY A 143 -23.03 -0.38 -8.60
N PHE A 144 -23.90 -0.09 -7.64
CA PHE A 144 -24.54 -1.09 -6.82
C PHE A 144 -26.00 -1.27 -7.25
N ASP A 145 -26.45 -2.51 -7.27
CA ASP A 145 -27.87 -2.80 -7.48
C ASP A 145 -28.69 -2.63 -6.18
N LYS A 146 -29.99 -2.84 -6.25
CA LYS A 146 -30.90 -2.74 -5.09
C LYS A 146 -30.59 -3.70 -3.92
N ASN A 147 -29.79 -4.72 -4.17
CA ASN A 147 -29.35 -5.69 -3.17
C ASN A 147 -27.95 -5.38 -2.63
N GLY A 148 -27.33 -4.26 -3.06
CA GLY A 148 -25.96 -3.89 -2.68
C GLY A 148 -24.87 -4.66 -3.41
N LEU A 149 -25.21 -5.38 -4.51
CA LEU A 149 -24.21 -6.10 -5.30
C LEU A 149 -23.56 -5.18 -6.32
N LEU A 150 -22.23 -5.16 -6.33
CA LEU A 150 -21.43 -4.37 -7.28
C LEU A 150 -21.59 -4.95 -8.69
N TYR A 151 -22.00 -4.11 -9.64
CA TYR A 151 -22.15 -4.48 -11.04
C TYR A 151 -21.39 -3.55 -11.98
N PHE A 152 -21.20 -4.03 -13.21
CA PHE A 152 -20.53 -3.34 -14.32
C PHE A 152 -21.43 -3.45 -15.53
N ASP A 153 -21.85 -2.30 -16.09
CA ASP A 153 -22.52 -2.22 -17.36
C ASP A 153 -21.50 -2.08 -18.49
N CYS A 154 -21.49 -3.03 -19.40
CA CYS A 154 -20.52 -3.17 -20.46
C CYS A 154 -21.19 -3.10 -21.83
N ASP A 155 -20.57 -2.39 -22.78
CA ASP A 155 -21.09 -2.17 -24.13
C ASP A 155 -19.97 -2.36 -25.17
N ASN A 156 -20.30 -2.96 -26.31
CA ASN A 156 -19.37 -3.13 -27.43
C ASN A 156 -19.65 -2.19 -28.61
N GLY A 157 -20.64 -1.32 -28.50
CA GLY A 157 -21.02 -0.35 -29.52
C GLY A 157 -21.74 -0.93 -30.76
N ILE A 158 -21.94 -2.26 -30.83
CA ILE A 158 -22.50 -2.93 -32.01
C ILE A 158 -23.78 -3.72 -31.66
N THR A 159 -23.78 -4.35 -30.51
CA THR A 159 -24.89 -5.19 -30.01
C THR A 159 -25.32 -4.68 -28.65
N TYR A 160 -26.34 -5.32 -28.08
CA TYR A 160 -26.75 -5.03 -26.72
C TYR A 160 -25.58 -5.21 -25.75
N GLY A 161 -25.39 -4.23 -24.87
CA GLY A 161 -24.52 -4.33 -23.72
C GLY A 161 -24.96 -5.44 -22.77
N PHE A 162 -24.12 -5.79 -21.83
CA PHE A 162 -24.48 -6.72 -20.76
C PHE A 162 -24.06 -6.16 -19.40
N ARG A 163 -24.79 -6.59 -18.38
CA ARG A 163 -24.44 -6.36 -16.99
C ARG A 163 -23.72 -7.59 -16.44
N CYS A 164 -22.60 -7.39 -15.80
CA CYS A 164 -21.92 -8.42 -15.02
C CYS A 164 -21.69 -7.93 -13.58
N TYR A 165 -21.51 -8.85 -12.68
CA TYR A 165 -21.23 -8.59 -11.29
C TYR A 165 -19.77 -8.87 -10.97
N LEU A 166 -19.28 -8.33 -9.83
CA LEU A 166 -17.89 -8.54 -9.41
C LEU A 166 -17.45 -10.01 -9.41
N GLN A 167 -18.35 -10.90 -9.00
CA GLN A 167 -18.08 -12.34 -9.00
C GLN A 167 -17.87 -12.94 -10.39
N ASP A 168 -18.46 -12.36 -11.43
CA ASP A 168 -18.34 -12.86 -12.81
C ASP A 168 -16.93 -12.68 -13.38
N PHE A 169 -16.11 -11.78 -12.78
CA PHE A 169 -14.71 -11.58 -13.16
C PHE A 169 -13.78 -12.76 -12.80
N LYS A 170 -14.28 -13.76 -12.10
CA LYS A 170 -13.54 -15.00 -11.84
C LYS A 170 -13.62 -15.99 -13.00
N ASP A 171 -14.79 -16.08 -13.65
CA ASP A 171 -15.09 -17.19 -14.56
C ASP A 171 -15.64 -16.77 -15.93
N LYS A 172 -16.27 -15.60 -16.05
CA LYS A 172 -17.01 -15.21 -17.27
C LYS A 172 -16.46 -13.96 -17.94
N VAL A 173 -15.94 -13.03 -17.14
CA VAL A 173 -15.45 -11.72 -17.61
C VAL A 173 -14.00 -11.55 -17.20
N PHE A 174 -13.17 -11.02 -18.08
CA PHE A 174 -11.72 -10.92 -17.87
C PHE A 174 -11.23 -9.51 -18.23
N ALA A 175 -10.38 -8.95 -17.38
CA ALA A 175 -9.73 -7.67 -17.62
C ALA A 175 -8.67 -7.72 -18.73
N THR A 176 -8.19 -8.91 -19.10
CA THR A 176 -7.19 -9.08 -20.16
C THR A 176 -7.62 -10.12 -21.18
N LYS A 177 -7.24 -9.90 -22.44
CA LYS A 177 -7.52 -10.81 -23.55
C LYS A 177 -6.89 -12.19 -23.33
N SER A 178 -5.64 -12.23 -22.86
CA SER A 178 -4.90 -13.47 -22.65
C SER A 178 -5.57 -14.39 -21.62
N LYS A 179 -6.08 -13.84 -20.51
CA LYS A 179 -6.86 -14.62 -19.53
C LYS A 179 -8.16 -15.18 -20.11
N ALA A 180 -8.86 -14.38 -20.92
CA ALA A 180 -10.07 -14.81 -21.58
C ALA A 180 -9.79 -15.91 -22.65
N GLU A 181 -8.70 -15.80 -23.39
CA GLU A 181 -8.26 -16.82 -24.38
C GLU A 181 -7.88 -18.14 -23.69
N ALA A 182 -7.13 -18.06 -22.60
CA ALA A 182 -6.76 -19.24 -21.82
C ALA A 182 -8.01 -19.98 -21.29
N LYS A 183 -8.97 -19.23 -20.76
CA LYS A 183 -10.22 -19.82 -20.25
C LYS A 183 -11.11 -20.39 -21.36
N LEU A 184 -11.14 -19.75 -22.53
CA LEU A 184 -11.86 -20.28 -23.69
C LEU A 184 -11.25 -21.59 -24.19
N LYS A 185 -9.93 -21.71 -24.23
CA LYS A 185 -9.23 -22.97 -24.58
C LYS A 185 -9.55 -24.09 -23.60
N GLU A 186 -9.47 -23.79 -22.28
CA GLU A 186 -9.85 -24.73 -21.24
C GLU A 186 -11.30 -25.22 -21.41
N TRP A 187 -12.23 -24.29 -21.66
CA TRP A 187 -13.65 -24.61 -21.84
C TRP A 187 -13.91 -25.48 -23.10
N ARG A 188 -13.11 -25.29 -24.17
CA ARG A 188 -13.20 -26.10 -25.39
C ARG A 188 -12.49 -27.45 -25.29
N GLY A 189 -11.80 -27.72 -24.18
CA GLY A 189 -11.00 -28.93 -24.00
C GLY A 189 -9.71 -28.96 -24.84
N GLU A 190 -9.27 -27.81 -25.37
CA GLU A 190 -8.01 -27.67 -26.11
C GLU A 190 -6.87 -27.72 -25.09
N LYS A 191 -5.97 -28.74 -25.18
CA LYS A 191 -4.77 -28.78 -24.35
C LYS A 191 -3.86 -27.63 -24.68
N ASN A 192 -3.26 -27.02 -23.66
CA ASN A 192 -2.15 -26.10 -23.85
C ASN A 192 -0.93 -26.92 -24.30
N ASP A 193 -0.54 -26.79 -25.53
CA ASP A 193 0.77 -27.22 -26.05
C ASP A 193 1.84 -26.23 -25.64
#